data_95f2aa44c355b699ca0c7a42d6bdba8b
#
_entry.id   95f2aa44c355b699ca0c7a42d6bdba8b
#
_cell.length_a   1.000
_cell.length_b   1.000
_cell.length_c   1.000
_cell.angle_alpha   90.00
_cell.angle_beta   90.00
_cell.angle_gamma   90.00
#
_symmetry.space_group_name_H-M   'P 1'
#
loop_
_entity.id
_entity.type
_entity.pdbx_description
1 polymer ?
#
loop_
_entity_poly.entity_id
_entity_poly.type
_entity_poly.pdbx_seq_one_letter_code
_entity_poly.pdbx_strand_id
1 'polypeptide(L)'
;FPIGFNILDVKNPKYKVIAASGVVSVFKKIFGDSWGPRLEYWLSSAVLALLDYPGATLMMLPRLFTDDAFRDGVIEKIDDPVIKARWVNEYNKLDQRQRAETISPILNKVGQFLSSSLVRNIVAQPTNGFDLREVLDQKKIFLVKLSKGLIGEDNAALLGAMLVTQIQLAAMSRADETDQEKRADFFLYVDEFQNFATDSFAAILSEARKYRLSLTLAHQFMAQLPDTVINAVLGNVGTIVSFRVGADDAAKLMREFAPVFDEQDLVNLNVFNIYIKLSIDGLTPGPFSAATLPPSAPTTPNYDKVLENTREMYAQKLSDVKGHVDAQTAALTGVEPAPSYPRKPAGKGGGGFNKSGPRPGGGTPGAFGNKKKPNINALQDLLHGIKKKTAEPLAPNQQEELAKTMLNDLKGETGNSFKDAFSKAQAEKKQVQQSEQLKKSVNDSDNMKDVDQDIKDFMDDQTGGK
;
A
#
# COMPACT_ATOMS: atom_id res chain seq x y z
N PHE A 1 -15.98 3.00 -15.89
CA PHE A 1 -16.13 4.44 -15.56
C PHE A 1 -14.98 4.85 -14.61
N PRO A 2 -13.77 5.16 -15.12
CA PRO A 2 -12.68 5.67 -14.29
C PRO A 2 -12.96 7.11 -13.87
N ILE A 3 -12.57 7.42 -12.63
CA ILE A 3 -12.53 8.79 -12.11
C ILE A 3 -11.07 9.23 -12.14
N GLY A 4 -10.78 10.39 -12.72
CA GLY A 4 -9.43 10.94 -12.73
C GLY A 4 -8.97 11.31 -11.34
N PHE A 5 -7.77 10.84 -10.98
CA PHE A 5 -7.09 11.23 -9.74
C PHE A 5 -5.60 11.44 -10.01
N ASN A 6 -5.23 12.70 -10.16
CA ASN A 6 -3.87 13.13 -10.44
C ASN A 6 -3.29 13.87 -9.24
N ILE A 7 -2.35 13.25 -8.54
CA ILE A 7 -1.69 13.85 -7.38
C ILE A 7 -0.82 15.06 -7.75
N LEU A 8 -0.44 15.18 -9.05
CA LEU A 8 0.35 16.30 -9.57
C LEU A 8 -0.51 17.49 -10.01
N ASP A 9 -1.85 17.36 -10.00
CA ASP A 9 -2.78 18.48 -10.29
C ASP A 9 -2.88 19.40 -9.06
N VAL A 10 -1.84 20.20 -8.83
CA VAL A 10 -1.75 21.15 -7.71
C VAL A 10 -2.13 22.53 -8.20
N LYS A 11 -3.34 22.98 -7.92
CA LYS A 11 -3.89 24.23 -8.42
C LYS A 11 -3.18 25.48 -7.89
N ASN A 12 -2.67 25.44 -6.65
CA ASN A 12 -1.99 26.57 -6.04
C ASN A 12 -0.48 26.32 -5.96
N PRO A 13 0.34 27.10 -6.69
CA PRO A 13 1.79 26.91 -6.71
C PRO A 13 2.50 26.97 -5.34
N LYS A 14 1.91 27.67 -4.36
CA LYS A 14 2.46 27.74 -2.99
C LYS A 14 2.57 26.37 -2.32
N TYR A 15 1.77 25.40 -2.74
CA TYR A 15 1.77 24.05 -2.16
C TYR A 15 2.61 23.04 -2.94
N LYS A 16 3.30 23.43 -4.03
CA LYS A 16 4.12 22.51 -4.86
C LYS A 16 5.14 21.72 -4.02
N VAL A 17 5.88 22.39 -3.14
CA VAL A 17 6.91 21.73 -2.31
C VAL A 17 6.28 20.73 -1.34
N ILE A 18 5.17 21.10 -0.72
CA ILE A 18 4.45 20.21 0.21
C ILE A 18 3.85 19.02 -0.55
N ALA A 19 3.27 19.27 -1.72
CA ALA A 19 2.75 18.22 -2.59
C ALA A 19 3.86 17.24 -3.02
N ALA A 20 5.01 17.75 -3.44
CA ALA A 20 6.17 16.92 -3.80
C ALA A 20 6.65 16.08 -2.61
N SER A 21 6.79 16.69 -1.43
CA SER A 21 7.14 15.97 -0.20
C SER A 21 6.13 14.89 0.15
N GLY A 22 4.83 15.18 -0.02
CA GLY A 22 3.76 14.22 0.18
C GLY A 22 3.86 13.01 -0.77
N VAL A 23 4.07 13.26 -2.07
CA VAL A 23 4.28 12.18 -3.07
C VAL A 23 5.50 11.34 -2.69
N VAL A 24 6.61 11.96 -2.35
CA VAL A 24 7.85 11.27 -1.94
C VAL A 24 7.61 10.41 -0.71
N SER A 25 6.90 10.92 0.31
CA SER A 25 6.57 10.19 1.53
C SER A 25 5.67 8.97 1.27
N VAL A 26 4.75 9.09 0.32
CA VAL A 26 3.91 7.95 -0.11
C VAL A 26 4.76 6.84 -0.74
N PHE A 27 5.67 7.20 -1.64
CA PHE A 27 6.58 6.23 -2.24
C PHE A 27 7.57 5.65 -1.21
N LYS A 28 8.10 6.47 -0.29
CA LYS A 28 8.97 6.03 0.80
C LYS A 28 8.31 4.93 1.64
N LYS A 29 7.05 5.11 2.01
CA LYS A 29 6.29 4.09 2.75
C LYS A 29 6.23 2.75 2.01
N ILE A 30 6.00 2.77 0.69
CA ILE A 30 5.84 1.56 -0.11
C ILE A 30 7.17 0.88 -0.42
N PHE A 31 8.23 1.67 -0.61
CA PHE A 31 9.56 1.14 -0.90
C PHE A 31 10.24 0.54 0.33
N GLY A 32 9.85 0.94 1.55
CA GLY A 32 10.35 0.39 2.79
C GLY A 32 11.87 0.37 2.85
N ASP A 33 12.45 -0.78 3.17
CA ASP A 33 13.89 -0.97 3.34
C ASP A 33 14.73 -0.71 2.07
N SER A 34 14.11 -0.68 0.90
CA SER A 34 14.80 -0.32 -0.35
C SER A 34 14.89 1.19 -0.61
N TRP A 35 14.42 2.02 0.32
CA TRP A 35 14.53 3.47 0.24
C TRP A 35 15.93 3.96 0.60
N GLY A 36 16.45 4.91 -0.16
CA GLY A 36 17.76 5.48 0.10
C GLY A 36 17.85 6.96 -0.29
N PRO A 37 18.82 7.73 0.24
CA PRO A 37 18.94 9.16 0.00
C PRO A 37 19.02 9.54 -1.49
N ARG A 38 19.68 8.73 -2.30
CA ARG A 38 19.83 8.98 -3.74
C ARG A 38 18.49 8.81 -4.49
N LEU A 39 17.69 7.80 -4.10
CA LEU A 39 16.36 7.59 -4.63
C LEU A 39 15.44 8.76 -4.26
N GLU A 40 15.46 9.16 -2.99
CA GLU A 40 14.69 10.32 -2.48
C GLU A 40 15.01 11.60 -3.23
N TYR A 41 16.31 11.88 -3.41
CA TYR A 41 16.78 13.06 -4.12
C TYR A 41 16.27 13.15 -5.56
N TRP A 42 16.40 12.05 -6.32
CA TRP A 42 15.98 12.04 -7.72
C TRP A 42 14.46 11.95 -7.89
N LEU A 43 13.77 11.21 -7.02
CA LEU A 43 12.31 11.18 -7.06
C LEU A 43 11.71 12.55 -6.72
N SER A 44 12.23 13.21 -5.67
CA SER A 44 11.83 14.57 -5.30
C SER A 44 12.09 15.57 -6.45
N SER A 45 13.27 15.50 -7.07
CA SER A 45 13.61 16.35 -8.21
C SER A 45 12.70 16.11 -9.42
N ALA A 46 12.31 14.86 -9.66
CA ALA A 46 11.41 14.50 -10.76
C ALA A 46 9.97 14.97 -10.51
N VAL A 47 9.47 14.80 -9.30
CA VAL A 47 8.12 15.26 -8.93
C VAL A 47 8.05 16.80 -9.01
N LEU A 48 9.04 17.52 -8.48
CA LEU A 48 9.10 18.98 -8.55
C LEU A 48 9.14 19.48 -10.01
N ALA A 49 9.93 18.84 -10.88
CA ALA A 49 9.99 19.18 -12.30
C ALA A 49 8.65 18.96 -13.01
N LEU A 50 7.98 17.83 -12.72
CA LEU A 50 6.67 17.52 -13.29
C LEU A 50 5.56 18.44 -12.78
N LEU A 51 5.64 18.94 -11.54
CA LEU A 51 4.68 19.92 -11.01
C LEU A 51 4.71 21.27 -11.76
N ASP A 52 5.80 21.57 -12.46
CA ASP A 52 5.92 22.76 -13.34
C ASP A 52 5.48 22.47 -14.77
N TYR A 53 5.31 21.19 -15.15
CA TYR A 53 4.95 20.80 -16.50
C TYR A 53 3.43 20.67 -16.66
N PRO A 54 2.81 21.43 -17.57
CA PRO A 54 1.35 21.44 -17.73
C PRO A 54 0.79 20.05 -18.08
N GLY A 55 -0.25 19.63 -17.36
CA GLY A 55 -0.91 18.34 -17.58
C GLY A 55 -0.07 17.11 -17.20
N ALA A 56 0.98 17.31 -16.42
CA ALA A 56 1.80 16.20 -15.94
C ALA A 56 1.00 15.18 -15.13
N THR A 57 1.35 13.91 -15.29
CA THR A 57 0.79 12.78 -14.56
C THR A 57 1.92 11.87 -14.06
N LEU A 58 1.61 10.99 -13.12
CA LEU A 58 2.59 10.00 -12.64
C LEU A 58 3.09 9.07 -13.76
N MET A 59 2.33 8.90 -14.83
CA MET A 59 2.77 8.15 -16.02
C MET A 59 4.02 8.75 -16.68
N MET A 60 4.22 10.05 -16.53
CA MET A 60 5.35 10.77 -17.15
C MET A 60 6.64 10.63 -16.33
N LEU A 61 6.57 10.19 -15.08
CA LEU A 61 7.72 10.10 -14.20
C LEU A 61 8.82 9.16 -14.71
N PRO A 62 8.54 7.91 -15.16
CA PRO A 62 9.57 7.08 -15.77
C PRO A 62 10.13 7.69 -17.07
N ARG A 63 9.27 8.31 -17.87
CA ARG A 63 9.65 8.92 -19.16
C ARG A 63 10.62 10.08 -18.95
N LEU A 64 10.46 10.88 -17.89
CA LEU A 64 11.37 11.98 -17.55
C LEU A 64 12.82 11.50 -17.38
N PHE A 65 13.00 10.25 -16.91
CA PHE A 65 14.33 9.65 -16.75
C PHE A 65 14.88 8.97 -18.02
N THR A 66 14.01 8.48 -18.90
CA THR A 66 14.42 7.59 -20.01
C THR A 66 14.36 8.26 -21.39
N ASP A 67 13.58 9.33 -21.56
CA ASP A 67 13.38 10.04 -22.84
C ASP A 67 14.05 11.43 -22.76
N ASP A 68 15.17 11.59 -23.45
CA ASP A 68 15.97 12.82 -23.42
C ASP A 68 15.19 14.01 -23.99
N ALA A 69 14.46 13.83 -25.10
CA ALA A 69 13.69 14.91 -25.73
C ALA A 69 12.51 15.37 -24.84
N PHE A 70 11.83 14.43 -24.21
CA PHE A 70 10.77 14.77 -23.26
C PHE A 70 11.33 15.50 -22.04
N ARG A 71 12.45 15.02 -21.51
CA ARG A 71 13.12 15.64 -20.36
C ARG A 71 13.54 17.08 -20.65
N ASP A 72 14.11 17.33 -21.81
CA ASP A 72 14.51 18.68 -22.21
C ASP A 72 13.29 19.62 -22.26
N GLY A 73 12.17 19.17 -22.80
CA GLY A 73 10.91 19.93 -22.81
C GLY A 73 10.36 20.19 -21.39
N VAL A 74 10.56 19.26 -20.44
CA VAL A 74 10.20 19.48 -19.03
C VAL A 74 11.15 20.49 -18.40
N ILE A 75 12.46 20.36 -18.61
CA ILE A 75 13.47 21.28 -18.06
C ILE A 75 13.23 22.74 -18.48
N GLU A 76 12.75 22.97 -19.70
CA GLU A 76 12.40 24.32 -20.16
C GLU A 76 11.30 24.96 -19.30
N LYS A 77 10.38 24.17 -18.77
CA LYS A 77 9.22 24.63 -17.97
C LYS A 77 9.50 24.76 -16.49
N ILE A 78 10.66 24.31 -16.00
CA ILE A 78 11.02 24.43 -14.60
C ILE A 78 11.27 25.88 -14.25
N ASP A 79 10.49 26.41 -13.30
CA ASP A 79 10.60 27.78 -12.80
C ASP A 79 11.78 27.96 -11.83
N ASP A 80 12.00 26.97 -10.93
CA ASP A 80 13.03 27.02 -9.88
C ASP A 80 14.41 26.72 -10.48
N PRO A 81 15.36 27.71 -10.43
CA PRO A 81 16.68 27.55 -11.00
C PRO A 81 17.52 26.46 -10.31
N VAL A 82 17.27 26.16 -9.02
CA VAL A 82 17.97 25.11 -8.30
C VAL A 82 17.53 23.74 -8.80
N ILE A 83 16.23 23.54 -8.97
CA ILE A 83 15.69 22.29 -9.54
C ILE A 83 16.14 22.11 -10.99
N LYS A 84 16.11 23.18 -11.78
CA LYS A 84 16.61 23.18 -13.15
C LYS A 84 18.09 22.79 -13.23
N ALA A 85 18.92 23.35 -12.35
CA ALA A 85 20.35 23.05 -12.28
C ALA A 85 20.64 21.57 -11.98
N ARG A 86 19.83 20.89 -11.14
CA ARG A 86 19.97 19.45 -10.89
C ARG A 86 19.85 18.63 -12.17
N TRP A 87 18.89 18.96 -13.05
CA TRP A 87 18.71 18.26 -14.32
C TRP A 87 19.82 18.56 -15.31
N VAL A 88 20.17 19.84 -15.49
CA VAL A 88 21.17 20.28 -16.48
C VAL A 88 22.61 19.94 -16.04
N ASN A 89 22.94 20.21 -14.78
CA ASN A 89 24.33 20.14 -14.30
C ASN A 89 24.68 18.80 -13.64
N GLU A 90 23.69 18.03 -13.18
CA GLU A 90 23.94 16.76 -12.52
C GLU A 90 23.41 15.59 -13.38
N TYR A 91 22.08 15.47 -13.59
CA TYR A 91 21.50 14.32 -14.28
C TYR A 91 22.00 14.17 -15.73
N ASN A 92 21.98 15.23 -16.51
CA ASN A 92 22.40 15.18 -17.92
C ASN A 92 23.91 14.88 -18.08
N LYS A 93 24.71 15.11 -17.05
CA LYS A 93 26.15 14.78 -17.04
C LYS A 93 26.45 13.35 -16.59
N LEU A 94 25.47 12.62 -16.04
CA LEU A 94 25.66 11.21 -15.69
C LEU A 94 25.90 10.39 -16.97
N ASP A 95 26.87 9.48 -16.90
CA ASP A 95 27.04 8.47 -17.95
C ASP A 95 25.88 7.44 -17.93
N GLN A 96 25.80 6.62 -18.97
CA GLN A 96 24.71 5.66 -19.15
C GLN A 96 24.61 4.66 -17.97
N ARG A 97 25.74 4.22 -17.43
CA ARG A 97 25.77 3.30 -16.30
C ARG A 97 25.28 3.96 -15.02
N GLN A 98 25.76 5.16 -14.73
CA GLN A 98 25.35 5.96 -13.56
C GLN A 98 23.84 6.30 -13.62
N ARG A 99 23.32 6.65 -14.81
CA ARG A 99 21.89 6.85 -15.02
C ARG A 99 21.12 5.58 -14.71
N ALA A 100 21.50 4.43 -15.29
CA ALA A 100 20.81 3.16 -15.07
C ALA A 100 20.78 2.76 -13.59
N GLU A 101 21.89 2.88 -12.86
CA GLU A 101 21.97 2.62 -11.43
C GLU A 101 21.08 3.56 -10.60
N THR A 102 20.98 4.82 -11.00
CA THR A 102 20.18 5.85 -10.32
C THR A 102 18.69 5.62 -10.49
N ILE A 103 18.25 5.32 -11.70
CA ILE A 103 16.83 5.29 -12.06
C ILE A 103 16.19 3.91 -11.88
N SER A 104 16.98 2.83 -11.89
CA SER A 104 16.46 1.46 -11.82
C SER A 104 15.51 1.23 -10.62
N PRO A 105 15.83 1.67 -9.39
CA PRO A 105 14.91 1.50 -8.26
C PRO A 105 13.59 2.28 -8.47
N ILE A 106 13.65 3.48 -9.04
CA ILE A 106 12.46 4.30 -9.32
C ILE A 106 11.59 3.62 -10.37
N LEU A 107 12.20 3.21 -11.50
CA LEU A 107 11.48 2.57 -12.61
C LEU A 107 10.82 1.26 -12.18
N ASN A 108 11.49 0.44 -11.37
CA ASN A 108 10.96 -0.82 -10.91
C ASN A 108 9.69 -0.61 -10.07
N LYS A 109 9.70 0.33 -9.15
CA LYS A 109 8.57 0.55 -8.22
C LYS A 109 7.42 1.33 -8.86
N VAL A 110 7.73 2.41 -9.56
CA VAL A 110 6.72 3.15 -10.32
C VAL A 110 6.14 2.27 -11.44
N GLY A 111 6.97 1.47 -12.11
CA GLY A 111 6.54 0.51 -13.13
C GLY A 111 5.62 -0.56 -12.57
N GLN A 112 5.89 -1.09 -11.36
CA GLN A 112 5.00 -2.04 -10.68
C GLN A 112 3.61 -1.43 -10.46
N PHE A 113 3.52 -0.22 -9.96
CA PHE A 113 2.27 0.51 -9.75
C PHE A 113 1.54 0.77 -11.08
N LEU A 114 2.26 1.23 -12.09
CA LEU A 114 1.72 1.51 -13.42
C LEU A 114 1.44 0.25 -14.25
N SER A 115 1.78 -0.96 -13.79
CA SER A 115 1.44 -2.22 -14.46
C SER A 115 -0.07 -2.50 -14.44
N SER A 116 -0.79 -2.04 -13.42
CA SER A 116 -2.23 -2.19 -13.29
C SER A 116 -2.98 -1.25 -14.25
N SER A 117 -3.77 -1.81 -15.17
CA SER A 117 -4.60 -1.02 -16.08
C SER A 117 -5.68 -0.21 -15.36
N LEU A 118 -6.21 -0.72 -14.24
CA LEU A 118 -7.17 0.00 -13.41
C LEU A 118 -6.54 1.27 -12.83
N VAL A 119 -5.32 1.14 -12.32
CA VAL A 119 -4.58 2.27 -11.76
C VAL A 119 -4.22 3.28 -12.84
N ARG A 120 -3.70 2.82 -14.00
CA ARG A 120 -3.39 3.73 -15.12
C ARG A 120 -4.59 4.55 -15.55
N ASN A 121 -5.77 3.94 -15.66
CA ASN A 121 -7.00 4.65 -16.02
C ASN A 121 -7.39 5.76 -15.03
N ILE A 122 -6.91 5.69 -13.80
CA ILE A 122 -7.14 6.68 -12.74
C ILE A 122 -6.07 7.78 -12.80
N VAL A 123 -4.78 7.38 -12.72
CA VAL A 123 -3.67 8.32 -12.51
C VAL A 123 -3.08 8.93 -13.78
N ALA A 124 -3.44 8.43 -14.97
CA ALA A 124 -3.00 8.98 -16.25
C ALA A 124 -3.84 10.17 -16.72
N GLN A 125 -4.97 10.45 -16.07
CA GLN A 125 -5.79 11.61 -16.40
C GLN A 125 -5.13 12.89 -15.88
N PRO A 126 -4.98 13.94 -16.70
CA PRO A 126 -4.23 15.14 -16.32
C PRO A 126 -4.98 15.97 -15.26
N THR A 127 -6.29 15.86 -15.19
CA THR A 127 -7.14 16.60 -14.26
C THR A 127 -7.90 15.66 -13.34
N ASN A 128 -8.13 16.10 -12.11
CA ASN A 128 -8.96 15.36 -11.17
C ASN A 128 -10.43 15.39 -11.61
N GLY A 129 -11.15 14.27 -11.43
CA GLY A 129 -12.58 14.18 -11.67
C GLY A 129 -13.41 14.89 -10.62
N PHE A 130 -12.82 15.28 -9.48
CA PHE A 130 -13.44 15.97 -8.36
C PHE A 130 -12.47 16.98 -7.73
N ASP A 131 -13.01 18.02 -7.11
CA ASP A 131 -12.22 19.00 -6.36
C ASP A 131 -12.35 18.75 -4.87
N LEU A 132 -11.27 18.34 -4.21
CA LEU A 132 -11.27 18.07 -2.78
C LEU A 132 -11.50 19.32 -1.94
N ARG A 133 -11.05 20.50 -2.38
CA ARG A 133 -11.36 21.75 -1.69
C ARG A 133 -12.86 22.02 -1.69
N GLU A 134 -13.52 21.81 -2.83
CA GLU A 134 -14.96 21.91 -2.95
C GLU A 134 -15.69 20.87 -2.09
N VAL A 135 -15.20 19.62 -2.07
CA VAL A 135 -15.74 18.55 -1.20
C VAL A 135 -15.73 18.98 0.27
N LEU A 136 -14.62 19.58 0.72
CA LEU A 136 -14.47 20.01 2.10
C LEU A 136 -15.37 21.22 2.43
N ASP A 137 -15.40 22.24 1.57
CA ASP A 137 -16.07 23.51 1.84
C ASP A 137 -17.58 23.43 1.67
N GLN A 138 -18.07 22.59 0.75
CA GLN A 138 -19.49 22.35 0.53
C GLN A 138 -20.07 21.22 1.42
N LYS A 139 -19.29 20.69 2.36
CA LYS A 139 -19.71 19.62 3.30
C LYS A 139 -20.26 18.38 2.58
N LYS A 140 -19.64 18.01 1.44
CA LYS A 140 -20.04 16.84 0.66
C LYS A 140 -19.69 15.54 1.38
N ILE A 141 -20.52 14.51 1.19
CA ILE A 141 -20.21 13.15 1.63
C ILE A 141 -19.35 12.49 0.55
N PHE A 142 -18.11 12.14 0.91
CA PHE A 142 -17.13 11.54 0.01
C PHE A 142 -16.77 10.13 0.50
N LEU A 143 -17.25 9.10 -0.21
CA LEU A 143 -17.04 7.70 0.14
C LEU A 143 -16.02 7.08 -0.82
N VAL A 144 -14.93 6.54 -0.26
CA VAL A 144 -13.86 5.93 -1.04
C VAL A 144 -13.71 4.46 -0.67
N LYS A 145 -13.91 3.59 -1.65
CA LYS A 145 -13.72 2.14 -1.49
C LYS A 145 -12.43 1.69 -2.16
N LEU A 146 -11.39 1.46 -1.36
CA LEU A 146 -10.09 0.92 -1.82
C LEU A 146 -10.05 -0.59 -1.59
N SER A 147 -10.64 -1.34 -2.53
CA SER A 147 -10.78 -2.79 -2.40
C SER A 147 -9.46 -3.50 -2.72
N LYS A 148 -8.73 -3.99 -1.70
CA LYS A 148 -7.49 -4.75 -1.86
C LYS A 148 -7.64 -5.95 -2.82
N GLY A 149 -8.79 -6.63 -2.79
CA GLY A 149 -9.07 -7.78 -3.65
C GLY A 149 -9.23 -7.44 -5.15
N LEU A 150 -9.53 -6.19 -5.50
CA LEU A 150 -9.72 -5.75 -6.89
C LEU A 150 -8.47 -5.08 -7.48
N ILE A 151 -7.81 -4.22 -6.71
CA ILE A 151 -6.70 -3.42 -7.21
C ILE A 151 -5.33 -3.87 -6.68
N GLY A 152 -5.30 -4.82 -5.76
CA GLY A 152 -4.10 -5.25 -5.05
C GLY A 152 -3.80 -4.41 -3.81
N GLU A 153 -3.07 -4.97 -2.86
CA GLU A 153 -2.78 -4.31 -1.58
C GLU A 153 -1.90 -3.09 -1.75
N ASP A 154 -0.78 -3.21 -2.47
CA ASP A 154 0.16 -2.12 -2.71
C ASP A 154 -0.51 -0.95 -3.44
N ASN A 155 -1.34 -1.24 -4.45
CA ASN A 155 -2.06 -0.21 -5.19
C ASN A 155 -3.12 0.49 -4.33
N ALA A 156 -3.82 -0.26 -3.47
CA ALA A 156 -4.79 0.31 -2.53
C ALA A 156 -4.10 1.22 -1.51
N ALA A 157 -2.97 0.78 -0.96
CA ALA A 157 -2.16 1.57 -0.03
C ALA A 157 -1.64 2.85 -0.69
N LEU A 158 -1.11 2.75 -1.93
CA LEU A 158 -0.59 3.89 -2.67
C LEU A 158 -1.67 4.92 -2.98
N LEU A 159 -2.77 4.49 -3.60
CA LEU A 159 -3.88 5.39 -3.94
C LEU A 159 -4.49 6.03 -2.68
N GLY A 160 -4.65 5.27 -1.61
CA GLY A 160 -5.18 5.79 -0.35
C GLY A 160 -4.25 6.79 0.31
N ALA A 161 -2.95 6.52 0.37
CA ALA A 161 -1.96 7.46 0.90
C ALA A 161 -1.87 8.74 0.06
N MET A 162 -1.94 8.64 -1.28
CA MET A 162 -2.01 9.79 -2.17
C MET A 162 -3.28 10.61 -1.92
N LEU A 163 -4.42 9.95 -1.74
CA LEU A 163 -5.69 10.63 -1.47
C LEU A 163 -5.66 11.36 -0.13
N VAL A 164 -5.17 10.73 0.92
CA VAL A 164 -5.00 11.37 2.25
C VAL A 164 -4.08 12.59 2.14
N THR A 165 -3.00 12.49 1.37
CA THR A 165 -2.10 13.63 1.10
C THR A 165 -2.82 14.77 0.38
N GLN A 166 -3.66 14.48 -0.60
CA GLN A 166 -4.44 15.49 -1.32
C GLN A 166 -5.52 16.12 -0.44
N ILE A 167 -6.16 15.36 0.45
CA ILE A 167 -7.10 15.90 1.46
C ILE A 167 -6.35 16.85 2.40
N GLN A 168 -5.14 16.50 2.83
CA GLN A 168 -4.29 17.38 3.62
C GLN A 168 -4.02 18.69 2.90
N LEU A 169 -3.58 18.65 1.64
CA LEU A 169 -3.31 19.84 0.84
C LEU A 169 -4.55 20.70 0.64
N ALA A 170 -5.70 20.08 0.40
CA ALA A 170 -6.99 20.76 0.29
C ALA A 170 -7.39 21.44 1.62
N ALA A 171 -7.17 20.77 2.76
CA ALA A 171 -7.39 21.36 4.08
C ALA A 171 -6.43 22.54 4.34
N MET A 172 -5.14 22.38 4.08
CA MET A 172 -4.14 23.44 4.25
C MET A 172 -4.42 24.66 3.35
N SER A 173 -4.97 24.43 2.15
CA SER A 173 -5.35 25.53 1.24
C SER A 173 -6.44 26.45 1.82
N ARG A 174 -7.18 26.00 2.85
CA ARG A 174 -8.15 26.82 3.59
C ARG A 174 -7.50 27.95 4.40
N ALA A 175 -6.19 28.01 4.46
CA ALA A 175 -5.47 29.15 5.04
C ALA A 175 -5.70 30.47 4.29
N ASP A 176 -6.24 30.43 3.05
CA ASP A 176 -6.69 31.60 2.30
C ASP A 176 -7.94 32.28 2.93
N GLU A 177 -8.81 31.53 3.63
CA GLU A 177 -9.84 32.07 4.47
C GLU A 177 -9.25 32.44 5.84
N THR A 178 -9.14 33.74 6.10
CA THR A 178 -8.50 34.27 7.33
C THR A 178 -9.36 34.05 8.58
N ASP A 179 -10.69 34.03 8.42
CA ASP A 179 -11.62 33.77 9.50
C ASP A 179 -11.83 32.25 9.66
N GLN A 180 -11.23 31.68 10.71
CA GLN A 180 -11.33 30.24 10.95
C GLN A 180 -12.76 29.76 11.21
N GLU A 181 -13.64 30.61 11.73
CA GLU A 181 -15.04 30.23 12.00
C GLU A 181 -15.86 30.05 10.72
N LYS A 182 -15.43 30.66 9.61
CA LYS A 182 -16.06 30.47 8.29
C LYS A 182 -15.67 29.19 7.60
N ARG A 183 -14.58 28.55 8.04
CA ARG A 183 -14.18 27.25 7.49
C ARG A 183 -15.19 26.20 7.91
N ALA A 184 -15.72 25.45 6.95
CA ALA A 184 -16.65 24.36 7.22
C ALA A 184 -15.94 23.20 7.96
N ASP A 185 -16.58 22.65 8.99
CA ASP A 185 -16.08 21.41 9.62
C ASP A 185 -16.13 20.25 8.62
N PHE A 186 -15.05 19.51 8.55
CA PHE A 186 -14.96 18.31 7.73
C PHE A 186 -14.42 17.15 8.57
N PHE A 187 -15.08 16.00 8.47
CA PHE A 187 -14.76 14.80 9.25
C PHE A 187 -14.20 13.74 8.34
N LEU A 188 -12.92 13.38 8.54
CA LEU A 188 -12.23 12.34 7.80
C LEU A 188 -12.15 11.07 8.65
N TYR A 189 -12.81 10.01 8.20
CA TYR A 189 -12.76 8.67 8.80
C TYR A 189 -11.83 7.79 7.96
N VAL A 190 -10.81 7.23 8.57
CA VAL A 190 -9.85 6.33 7.91
C VAL A 190 -9.84 5.01 8.62
N ASP A 191 -10.46 4.01 7.99
CA ASP A 191 -10.37 2.62 8.44
C ASP A 191 -9.08 1.96 7.92
N GLU A 192 -8.54 1.00 8.67
CA GLU A 192 -7.25 0.35 8.36
C GLU A 192 -6.13 1.39 8.13
N PHE A 193 -6.09 2.40 9.00
CA PHE A 193 -5.21 3.58 8.88
C PHE A 193 -3.74 3.23 8.66
N GLN A 194 -3.25 2.11 9.21
CA GLN A 194 -1.87 1.66 9.04
C GLN A 194 -1.47 1.48 7.56
N ASN A 195 -2.44 1.23 6.66
CA ASN A 195 -2.16 1.11 5.23
C ASN A 195 -1.81 2.45 4.59
N PHE A 196 -2.28 3.57 5.15
CA PHE A 196 -2.19 4.91 4.57
C PHE A 196 -1.27 5.85 5.35
N ALA A 197 -0.89 5.48 6.58
CA ALA A 197 -0.04 6.30 7.44
C ALA A 197 1.35 6.49 6.83
N THR A 198 1.71 7.74 6.53
CA THR A 198 3.03 8.17 6.07
C THR A 198 3.68 9.08 7.11
N ASP A 199 5.00 9.28 7.04
CA ASP A 199 5.67 10.24 7.93
C ASP A 199 5.10 11.66 7.81
N SER A 200 4.67 12.07 6.60
CA SER A 200 4.01 13.37 6.38
C SER A 200 2.65 13.46 7.07
N PHE A 201 2.00 12.33 7.36
CA PHE A 201 0.71 12.32 8.08
C PHE A 201 0.85 12.78 9.55
N ALA A 202 2.01 12.59 10.17
CA ALA A 202 2.26 13.10 11.52
C ALA A 202 2.11 14.63 11.60
N ALA A 203 2.45 15.35 10.53
CA ALA A 203 2.28 16.80 10.45
C ALA A 203 0.80 17.22 10.40
N ILE A 204 -0.06 16.46 9.69
CA ILE A 204 -1.49 16.77 9.63
C ILE A 204 -2.15 16.63 11.00
N LEU A 205 -1.76 15.63 11.80
CA LEU A 205 -2.33 15.41 13.13
C LEU A 205 -2.14 16.62 14.06
N SER A 206 -1.00 17.31 13.96
CA SER A 206 -0.71 18.49 14.79
C SER A 206 -1.40 19.77 14.29
N GLU A 207 -1.77 19.84 13.00
CA GLU A 207 -2.28 21.07 12.38
C GLU A 207 -3.72 21.02 11.91
N ALA A 208 -4.32 19.82 11.79
CA ALA A 208 -5.65 19.61 11.20
C ALA A 208 -6.74 20.50 11.81
N ARG A 209 -6.68 20.75 13.12
CA ARG A 209 -7.62 21.60 13.86
C ARG A 209 -7.69 23.02 13.30
N LYS A 210 -6.55 23.61 12.89
CA LYS A 210 -6.50 24.98 12.33
C LYS A 210 -7.33 25.08 11.04
N TYR A 211 -7.46 23.97 10.32
CA TYR A 211 -8.15 23.89 9.03
C TYR A 211 -9.56 23.28 9.13
N ARG A 212 -10.08 23.12 10.36
CA ARG A 212 -11.39 22.50 10.61
C ARG A 212 -11.49 21.10 10.00
N LEU A 213 -10.39 20.34 10.06
CA LEU A 213 -10.35 18.92 9.67
C LEU A 213 -10.28 18.05 10.93
N SER A 214 -11.33 17.29 11.17
CA SER A 214 -11.42 16.32 12.26
C SER A 214 -11.05 14.93 11.75
N LEU A 215 -10.23 14.18 12.50
CA LEU A 215 -9.72 12.88 12.10
C LEU A 215 -10.25 11.80 13.03
N THR A 216 -10.82 10.75 12.45
CA THR A 216 -11.15 9.49 13.13
C THR A 216 -10.35 8.37 12.46
N LEU A 217 -9.43 7.79 13.21
CA LEU A 217 -8.49 6.80 12.71
C LEU A 217 -8.73 5.46 13.37
N ALA A 218 -8.92 4.41 12.58
CA ALA A 218 -9.03 3.04 13.08
C ALA A 218 -7.89 2.17 12.55
N HIS A 219 -7.28 1.37 13.42
CA HIS A 219 -6.22 0.42 13.07
C HIS A 219 -6.27 -0.80 13.99
N GLN A 220 -5.63 -1.89 13.59
CA GLN A 220 -5.66 -3.15 14.33
C GLN A 220 -4.43 -3.34 15.22
N PHE A 221 -3.23 -2.99 14.73
CA PHE A 221 -1.96 -3.20 15.42
C PHE A 221 -1.07 -1.96 15.36
N MET A 222 -0.62 -1.48 16.51
CA MET A 222 0.30 -0.35 16.58
C MET A 222 1.65 -0.64 15.93
N ALA A 223 2.12 -1.89 15.98
CA ALA A 223 3.40 -2.29 15.38
C ALA A 223 3.48 -2.09 13.85
N GLN A 224 2.34 -1.90 13.18
CA GLN A 224 2.28 -1.60 11.75
C GLN A 224 2.43 -0.10 11.41
N LEU A 225 2.44 0.75 12.43
CA LEU A 225 2.60 2.19 12.28
C LEU A 225 4.06 2.59 12.57
N PRO A 226 4.63 3.55 11.84
CA PRO A 226 5.90 4.17 12.23
C PRO A 226 5.81 4.80 13.63
N ASP A 227 6.87 4.73 14.41
CA ASP A 227 6.89 5.31 15.76
C ASP A 227 6.61 6.82 15.75
N THR A 228 7.05 7.54 14.74
CA THR A 228 6.74 8.96 14.52
C THR A 228 5.23 9.21 14.44
N VAL A 229 4.50 8.32 13.75
CA VAL A 229 3.04 8.42 13.61
C VAL A 229 2.34 8.01 14.91
N ILE A 230 2.78 6.92 15.58
CA ILE A 230 2.22 6.51 16.87
C ILE A 230 2.30 7.66 17.89
N ASN A 231 3.48 8.25 18.03
CA ASN A 231 3.70 9.36 18.95
C ASN A 231 2.85 10.59 18.59
N ALA A 232 2.72 10.88 17.29
CA ALA A 232 1.87 11.98 16.82
C ALA A 232 0.39 11.71 17.08
N VAL A 233 -0.08 10.48 16.89
CA VAL A 233 -1.48 10.10 17.20
C VAL A 233 -1.74 10.26 18.69
N LEU A 234 -0.99 9.57 19.55
CA LEU A 234 -1.20 9.59 21.01
C LEU A 234 -1.05 11.00 21.61
N GLY A 235 -0.15 11.83 21.04
CA GLY A 235 0.07 13.20 21.51
C GLY A 235 -0.98 14.24 21.07
N ASN A 236 -1.80 13.93 20.04
CA ASN A 236 -2.74 14.91 19.46
C ASN A 236 -4.20 14.49 19.50
N VAL A 237 -4.51 13.20 19.77
CA VAL A 237 -5.91 12.75 19.84
C VAL A 237 -6.52 13.08 21.20
N GLY A 238 -7.73 13.64 21.20
CA GLY A 238 -8.48 13.92 22.43
C GLY A 238 -9.29 12.71 22.92
N THR A 239 -9.63 11.78 22.02
CA THR A 239 -10.45 10.61 22.33
C THR A 239 -9.76 9.36 21.85
N ILE A 240 -9.63 8.37 22.76
CA ILE A 240 -9.09 7.04 22.46
C ILE A 240 -10.15 6.01 22.80
N VAL A 241 -10.47 5.14 21.85
CA VAL A 241 -11.37 3.99 22.03
C VAL A 241 -10.56 2.73 21.76
N SER A 242 -10.50 1.83 22.74
CA SER A 242 -9.81 0.55 22.60
C SER A 242 -10.78 -0.61 22.76
N PHE A 243 -10.78 -1.50 21.77
CA PHE A 243 -11.28 -2.86 21.90
C PHE A 243 -10.20 -3.73 22.56
N ARG A 244 -10.43 -5.03 22.67
CA ARG A 244 -9.42 -5.99 23.13
C ARG A 244 -8.21 -5.95 22.21
N VAL A 245 -7.03 -5.82 22.79
CA VAL A 245 -5.74 -5.74 22.07
C VAL A 245 -4.77 -6.83 22.55
N GLY A 246 -3.69 -7.05 21.82
CA GLY A 246 -2.58 -7.91 22.24
C GLY A 246 -1.71 -7.24 23.31
N ALA A 247 -0.85 -8.03 23.98
CA ALA A 247 -0.01 -7.57 25.09
C ALA A 247 0.91 -6.39 24.70
N ASP A 248 1.54 -6.44 23.51
CA ASP A 248 2.44 -5.38 23.04
C ASP A 248 1.72 -4.02 22.87
N ASP A 249 0.50 -4.04 22.36
CA ASP A 249 -0.33 -2.84 22.22
C ASP A 249 -0.91 -2.40 23.56
N ALA A 250 -1.29 -3.35 24.43
CA ALA A 250 -1.77 -3.05 25.77
C ALA A 250 -0.72 -2.32 26.60
N ALA A 251 0.55 -2.73 26.55
CA ALA A 251 1.65 -2.07 27.24
C ALA A 251 1.84 -0.59 26.80
N LYS A 252 1.57 -0.28 25.53
CA LYS A 252 1.62 1.10 25.02
C LYS A 252 0.39 1.90 25.45
N LEU A 253 -0.80 1.31 25.32
CA LEU A 253 -2.08 1.97 25.59
C LEU A 253 -2.35 2.14 27.09
N MET A 254 -1.80 1.28 27.95
CA MET A 254 -1.98 1.38 29.41
C MET A 254 -1.67 2.78 29.95
N ARG A 255 -0.67 3.47 29.36
CA ARG A 255 -0.31 4.85 29.79
C ARG A 255 -1.44 5.86 29.59
N GLU A 256 -2.33 5.58 28.64
CA GLU A 256 -3.48 6.45 28.33
C GLU A 256 -4.70 6.12 29.19
N PHE A 257 -4.80 4.88 29.71
CA PHE A 257 -5.93 4.39 30.48
C PHE A 257 -5.66 4.29 32.00
N ALA A 258 -4.40 4.43 32.42
CA ALA A 258 -4.04 4.46 33.84
C ALA A 258 -4.62 5.69 34.56
N PRO A 259 -4.92 5.62 35.87
CA PRO A 259 -4.77 4.44 36.75
C PRO A 259 -6.03 3.53 36.80
N VAL A 260 -7.05 3.79 35.96
CA VAL A 260 -8.38 3.13 36.05
C VAL A 260 -8.33 1.72 35.46
N PHE A 261 -7.61 1.55 34.35
CA PHE A 261 -7.44 0.25 33.68
C PHE A 261 -5.96 -0.07 33.52
N ASP A 262 -5.64 -1.34 33.69
CA ASP A 262 -4.29 -1.88 33.53
C ASP A 262 -4.13 -2.68 32.20
N GLU A 263 -2.95 -3.28 32.02
CA GLU A 263 -2.62 -4.05 30.82
C GLU A 263 -3.49 -5.32 30.72
N GLN A 264 -3.79 -5.97 31.86
CA GLN A 264 -4.61 -7.18 31.90
C GLN A 264 -6.06 -6.89 31.53
N ASP A 265 -6.58 -5.73 31.92
CA ASP A 265 -7.91 -5.28 31.50
C ASP A 265 -8.03 -5.14 30.00
N LEU A 266 -7.03 -4.52 29.36
CA LEU A 266 -7.00 -4.32 27.89
C LEU A 266 -6.90 -5.64 27.11
N VAL A 267 -6.13 -6.61 27.62
CA VAL A 267 -5.95 -7.93 26.98
C VAL A 267 -7.18 -8.82 27.17
N ASN A 268 -7.85 -8.74 28.32
CA ASN A 268 -8.96 -9.63 28.67
C ASN A 268 -10.34 -9.04 28.37
N LEU A 269 -10.42 -7.90 27.70
CA LEU A 269 -11.68 -7.23 27.39
C LEU A 269 -12.62 -8.14 26.58
N ASN A 270 -13.88 -8.23 26.98
CA ASN A 270 -14.87 -9.05 26.30
C ASN A 270 -15.23 -8.52 24.91
N VAL A 271 -15.73 -9.40 24.05
CA VAL A 271 -16.21 -9.04 22.71
C VAL A 271 -17.33 -7.99 22.82
N PHE A 272 -17.30 -7.01 21.91
CA PHE A 272 -18.21 -5.86 21.87
C PHE A 272 -18.08 -4.85 23.02
N ASN A 273 -17.18 -5.06 23.98
CA ASN A 273 -16.86 -4.07 25.00
C ASN A 273 -15.67 -3.21 24.56
N ILE A 274 -15.62 -1.99 25.08
CA ILE A 274 -14.59 -1.00 24.79
C ILE A 274 -14.19 -0.26 26.06
N TYR A 275 -12.94 0.21 26.10
CA TYR A 275 -12.51 1.26 27.00
C TYR A 275 -12.41 2.57 26.24
N ILE A 276 -12.84 3.65 26.88
CA ILE A 276 -12.89 4.98 26.28
C ILE A 276 -12.18 5.98 27.21
N LYS A 277 -11.22 6.71 26.64
CA LYS A 277 -10.72 7.97 27.18
C LYS A 277 -11.29 9.07 26.31
N LEU A 278 -12.14 9.92 26.86
CA LEU A 278 -12.92 10.91 26.11
C LEU A 278 -12.46 12.31 26.49
N SER A 279 -12.30 13.21 25.51
CA SER A 279 -12.12 14.63 25.75
C SER A 279 -13.47 15.35 25.54
N ILE A 280 -13.93 16.07 26.57
CA ILE A 280 -15.18 16.83 26.55
C ILE A 280 -14.85 18.29 26.91
N ASP A 281 -15.11 19.21 26.00
CA ASP A 281 -14.88 20.65 26.19
C ASP A 281 -13.46 21.01 26.70
N GLY A 282 -12.46 20.25 26.24
CA GLY A 282 -11.07 20.44 26.64
C GLY A 282 -10.70 19.79 28.00
N LEU A 283 -11.65 19.15 28.67
CA LEU A 283 -11.42 18.36 29.87
C LEU A 283 -11.31 16.89 29.51
N THR A 284 -10.42 16.17 30.17
CA THR A 284 -10.26 14.72 29.99
C THR A 284 -10.64 14.04 31.31
N PRO A 285 -11.91 13.62 31.49
CA PRO A 285 -12.31 12.80 32.63
C PRO A 285 -11.57 11.46 32.60
N GLY A 286 -11.57 10.74 33.72
CA GLY A 286 -11.01 9.40 33.79
C GLY A 286 -11.61 8.47 32.73
N PRO A 287 -10.87 7.49 32.23
CA PRO A 287 -11.36 6.52 31.26
C PRO A 287 -12.45 5.64 31.88
N PHE A 288 -13.37 5.13 31.04
CA PHE A 288 -14.48 4.28 31.46
C PHE A 288 -14.73 3.16 30.44
N SER A 289 -15.47 2.14 30.86
CA SER A 289 -15.89 1.02 30.00
C SER A 289 -17.27 1.28 29.39
N ALA A 290 -17.49 0.75 28.20
CA ALA A 290 -18.78 0.76 27.53
C ALA A 290 -18.98 -0.51 26.69
N ALA A 291 -20.23 -0.74 26.27
CA ALA A 291 -20.57 -1.79 25.31
C ALA A 291 -21.01 -1.15 23.99
N THR A 292 -20.56 -1.72 22.86
CA THR A 292 -20.97 -1.26 21.55
C THR A 292 -22.36 -1.79 21.20
N LEU A 293 -23.13 -0.98 20.47
CA LEU A 293 -24.39 -1.40 19.91
C LEU A 293 -24.18 -2.13 18.58
N PRO A 294 -25.07 -3.08 18.22
CA PRO A 294 -25.04 -3.65 16.88
C PRO A 294 -25.27 -2.58 15.82
N PRO A 295 -24.62 -2.68 14.64
CA PRO A 295 -24.85 -1.72 13.56
C PRO A 295 -26.32 -1.76 13.12
N SER A 296 -26.92 -0.57 12.94
CA SER A 296 -28.29 -0.46 12.41
C SER A 296 -28.30 -0.83 10.93
N ALA A 297 -29.23 -1.71 10.53
CA ALA A 297 -29.43 -2.00 9.12
C ALA A 297 -30.00 -0.78 8.40
N PRO A 298 -29.54 -0.47 7.15
CA PRO A 298 -30.10 0.61 6.37
C PRO A 298 -31.57 0.31 6.04
N THR A 299 -32.46 1.26 6.29
CA THR A 299 -33.89 1.15 5.99
C THR A 299 -34.18 1.21 4.49
N THR A 300 -33.31 1.86 3.72
CA THR A 300 -33.40 1.98 2.26
C THR A 300 -32.03 1.84 1.64
N PRO A 301 -31.80 0.81 0.78
CA PRO A 301 -30.54 0.67 0.09
C PRO A 301 -30.43 1.76 -1.00
N ASN A 302 -29.46 2.67 -0.84
CA ASN A 302 -29.19 3.74 -1.81
C ASN A 302 -27.92 3.51 -2.65
N TYR A 303 -27.32 2.32 -2.57
CA TYR A 303 -26.05 2.02 -3.21
C TYR A 303 -26.05 2.35 -4.70
N ASP A 304 -27.04 1.86 -5.45
CA ASP A 304 -27.11 2.03 -6.90
C ASP A 304 -27.28 3.51 -7.28
N LYS A 305 -28.12 4.26 -6.55
CA LYS A 305 -28.30 5.70 -6.77
C LYS A 305 -27.03 6.49 -6.54
N VAL A 306 -26.28 6.18 -5.46
CA VAL A 306 -25.00 6.83 -5.18
C VAL A 306 -23.99 6.51 -6.27
N LEU A 307 -23.97 5.27 -6.74
CA LEU A 307 -23.05 4.83 -7.80
C LEU A 307 -23.39 5.50 -9.15
N GLU A 308 -24.66 5.57 -9.51
CA GLU A 308 -25.12 6.25 -10.73
C GLU A 308 -24.78 7.74 -10.71
N ASN A 309 -25.14 8.44 -9.64
CA ASN A 309 -24.81 9.87 -9.46
C ASN A 309 -23.29 10.10 -9.55
N THR A 310 -22.50 9.24 -8.89
CA THR A 310 -21.05 9.36 -8.93
C THR A 310 -20.49 9.17 -10.35
N ARG A 311 -21.03 8.21 -11.10
CA ARG A 311 -20.63 7.95 -12.48
C ARG A 311 -21.01 9.11 -13.41
N GLU A 312 -22.19 9.67 -13.24
CA GLU A 312 -22.68 10.75 -14.06
C GLU A 312 -21.92 12.06 -13.81
N MET A 313 -21.65 12.39 -12.54
CA MET A 313 -21.05 13.67 -12.17
C MET A 313 -19.52 13.70 -12.26
N TYR A 314 -18.85 12.60 -11.96
CA TYR A 314 -17.40 12.58 -11.68
C TYR A 314 -16.60 11.60 -12.53
N ALA A 315 -17.24 10.63 -13.17
CA ALA A 315 -16.54 9.62 -13.94
C ALA A 315 -16.64 9.85 -15.45
N GLN A 316 -15.61 9.40 -16.15
CA GLN A 316 -15.59 9.41 -17.63
C GLN A 316 -15.87 8.00 -18.15
N LYS A 317 -16.35 7.90 -19.40
CA LYS A 317 -16.44 6.60 -20.06
C LYS A 317 -15.03 6.08 -20.33
N LEU A 318 -14.84 4.77 -20.14
CA LEU A 318 -13.54 4.16 -20.40
C LEU A 318 -13.06 4.38 -21.84
N SER A 319 -13.98 4.45 -22.82
CA SER A 319 -13.68 4.75 -24.21
C SER A 319 -12.97 6.08 -24.38
N ASP A 320 -13.40 7.09 -23.62
CA ASP A 320 -12.94 8.47 -23.76
C ASP A 320 -11.55 8.65 -23.10
N VAL A 321 -11.35 7.98 -21.98
CA VAL A 321 -10.07 7.96 -21.25
C VAL A 321 -9.02 7.09 -21.93
N LYS A 322 -9.45 5.99 -22.55
CA LYS A 322 -8.55 4.96 -23.08
C LYS A 322 -7.57 5.50 -24.12
N GLY A 323 -8.01 6.34 -25.04
CA GLY A 323 -7.12 6.92 -26.05
C GLY A 323 -5.97 7.72 -25.44
N HIS A 324 -6.25 8.49 -24.40
CA HIS A 324 -5.24 9.26 -23.67
C HIS A 324 -4.29 8.36 -22.88
N VAL A 325 -4.82 7.35 -22.19
CA VAL A 325 -4.03 6.37 -21.42
C VAL A 325 -3.15 5.53 -22.32
N ASP A 326 -3.67 5.10 -23.48
CA ASP A 326 -2.94 4.31 -24.46
C ASP A 326 -1.81 5.15 -25.08
N ALA A 327 -2.04 6.42 -25.39
CA ALA A 327 -1.00 7.33 -25.89
C ALA A 327 0.13 7.55 -24.87
N GLN A 328 -0.20 7.77 -23.59
CA GLN A 328 0.81 7.89 -22.52
C GLN A 328 1.54 6.56 -22.30
N THR A 329 0.83 5.43 -22.40
CA THR A 329 1.44 4.10 -22.26
C THR A 329 2.40 3.82 -23.42
N ALA A 330 2.01 4.14 -24.64
CA ALA A 330 2.88 4.02 -25.82
C ALA A 330 4.13 4.90 -25.69
N ALA A 331 3.96 6.15 -25.25
CA ALA A 331 5.07 7.06 -25.00
C ALA A 331 6.03 6.56 -23.91
N LEU A 332 5.52 5.80 -22.93
CA LEU A 332 6.31 5.20 -21.86
C LEU A 332 7.03 3.93 -22.30
N THR A 333 6.37 3.08 -23.08
CA THR A 333 6.86 1.73 -23.41
C THR A 333 7.54 1.63 -24.76
N GLY A 334 7.37 2.63 -25.62
CA GLY A 334 7.77 2.57 -27.04
C GLY A 334 6.97 1.57 -27.88
N VAL A 335 5.87 1.02 -27.33
CA VAL A 335 5.01 0.04 -27.98
C VAL A 335 3.67 0.69 -28.31
N GLU A 336 3.35 0.78 -29.60
CA GLU A 336 2.04 1.28 -30.01
C GLU A 336 0.91 0.35 -29.50
N PRO A 337 -0.22 0.93 -29.07
CA PRO A 337 -1.36 0.11 -28.67
C PRO A 337 -1.87 -0.70 -29.87
N ALA A 338 -2.16 -1.98 -29.65
CA ALA A 338 -2.74 -2.83 -30.66
C ALA A 338 -4.04 -2.19 -31.20
N PRO A 339 -4.25 -2.14 -32.53
CA PRO A 339 -5.46 -1.56 -33.09
C PRO A 339 -6.70 -2.20 -32.48
N SER A 340 -7.59 -1.37 -31.97
CA SER A 340 -8.86 -1.84 -31.41
C SER A 340 -9.76 -2.31 -32.54
N TYR A 341 -9.73 -3.60 -32.82
CA TYR A 341 -10.73 -4.19 -33.70
C TYR A 341 -12.10 -4.10 -33.01
N PRO A 342 -13.13 -3.54 -33.66
CA PRO A 342 -14.47 -3.57 -33.10
C PRO A 342 -14.87 -5.04 -32.91
N ARG A 343 -15.17 -5.43 -31.67
CA ARG A 343 -15.73 -6.76 -31.42
C ARG A 343 -17.03 -6.86 -32.21
N LYS A 344 -17.05 -7.72 -33.22
CA LYS A 344 -18.30 -8.07 -33.90
C LYS A 344 -19.30 -8.52 -32.84
N PRO A 345 -20.54 -8.03 -32.86
CA PRO A 345 -21.56 -8.51 -31.97
C PRO A 345 -21.66 -10.02 -32.14
N ALA A 346 -21.67 -10.76 -31.04
CA ALA A 346 -21.83 -12.20 -31.03
C ALA A 346 -23.16 -12.53 -31.73
N GLY A 347 -23.09 -12.95 -32.98
CA GLY A 347 -24.24 -13.39 -33.73
C GLY A 347 -24.80 -14.62 -33.06
N LYS A 348 -26.11 -14.61 -32.79
CA LYS A 348 -26.87 -15.79 -32.39
C LYS A 348 -26.75 -16.82 -33.54
N GLY A 349 -25.82 -17.75 -33.42
CA GLY A 349 -25.64 -18.86 -34.35
C GLY A 349 -26.56 -19.99 -33.97
N GLY A 350 -27.62 -20.17 -34.77
CA GLY A 350 -28.40 -21.39 -34.83
C GLY A 350 -27.59 -22.51 -35.52
N GLY A 351 -27.80 -23.73 -35.11
CA GLY A 351 -27.07 -24.92 -35.45
C GLY A 351 -27.10 -25.34 -36.93
N GLY A 352 -26.22 -26.24 -37.28
CA GLY A 352 -26.17 -26.95 -38.57
C GLY A 352 -24.93 -27.84 -38.63
N PHE A 353 -25.08 -29.08 -38.24
CA PHE A 353 -24.16 -30.16 -38.59
C PHE A 353 -24.09 -30.33 -40.10
N ASN A 354 -22.90 -30.46 -40.71
CA ASN A 354 -22.72 -31.39 -41.81
C ASN A 354 -21.27 -31.86 -42.00
N LYS A 355 -21.18 -33.14 -42.31
CA LYS A 355 -20.00 -34.00 -42.48
C LYS A 355 -19.36 -33.87 -43.86
N SER A 356 -18.11 -34.39 -43.92
CA SER A 356 -17.41 -35.10 -45.00
C SER A 356 -16.39 -34.36 -45.86
N GLY A 357 -15.15 -34.64 -45.67
CA GLY A 357 -14.00 -35.24 -46.34
C GLY A 357 -13.42 -34.60 -47.60
N PRO A 358 -12.28 -35.02 -48.20
CA PRO A 358 -11.05 -35.54 -47.65
C PRO A 358 -9.76 -34.75 -48.05
N ARG A 359 -8.62 -35.13 -47.49
CA ARG A 359 -7.23 -34.66 -47.82
C ARG A 359 -6.73 -35.14 -49.20
N PRO A 360 -5.73 -34.48 -49.80
CA PRO A 360 -4.34 -34.92 -49.77
C PRO A 360 -3.34 -33.76 -49.63
N GLY A 361 -2.20 -33.86 -48.99
CA GLY A 361 -1.01 -34.62 -49.19
C GLY A 361 0.20 -33.73 -49.47
N GLY A 362 1.28 -33.77 -48.64
CA GLY A 362 2.64 -33.64 -49.10
C GLY A 362 3.44 -32.39 -48.68
N GLY A 363 4.51 -32.57 -47.88
CA GLY A 363 5.69 -31.77 -47.93
C GLY A 363 6.26 -31.28 -46.59
N THR A 364 7.16 -32.03 -45.94
CA THR A 364 8.17 -31.60 -44.98
C THR A 364 9.48 -31.24 -45.73
N PRO A 365 10.54 -30.58 -45.10
CA PRO A 365 10.83 -30.37 -43.67
C PRO A 365 11.47 -28.98 -43.35
N GLY A 366 11.56 -28.65 -42.06
CA GLY A 366 12.45 -27.59 -41.59
C GLY A 366 12.28 -27.35 -40.07
N ALA A 367 13.18 -27.93 -39.30
CA ALA A 367 13.26 -27.85 -37.85
C ALA A 367 13.72 -26.46 -37.35
N PHE A 368 12.97 -25.85 -36.43
CA PHE A 368 13.55 -24.98 -35.39
C PHE A 368 12.70 -25.10 -34.12
N GLY A 369 13.40 -25.33 -32.99
CA GLY A 369 12.83 -25.69 -31.70
C GLY A 369 11.94 -24.65 -31.03
N ASN A 370 10.76 -25.09 -30.66
CA ASN A 370 9.83 -24.32 -29.84
C ASN A 370 10.00 -24.70 -28.37
N LYS A 371 10.52 -23.77 -27.56
CA LYS A 371 10.50 -23.87 -26.09
C LYS A 371 9.06 -23.75 -25.63
N LYS A 372 8.51 -24.82 -25.05
CA LYS A 372 7.18 -24.86 -24.45
C LYS A 372 7.08 -23.87 -23.30
N LYS A 373 6.10 -22.97 -23.33
CA LYS A 373 5.67 -22.16 -22.18
C LYS A 373 5.05 -23.06 -21.12
N PRO A 374 5.25 -22.80 -19.82
CA PRO A 374 4.63 -23.60 -18.75
C PRO A 374 3.11 -23.48 -18.81
N ASN A 375 2.43 -24.62 -18.67
CA ASN A 375 0.97 -24.72 -18.72
C ASN A 375 0.37 -24.31 -17.36
N ILE A 376 -0.10 -23.06 -17.26
CA ILE A 376 -0.70 -22.49 -16.05
C ILE A 376 -2.00 -23.24 -15.64
N ASN A 377 -2.69 -23.86 -16.59
CA ASN A 377 -3.91 -24.64 -16.30
C ASN A 377 -3.62 -25.92 -15.52
N ALA A 378 -2.48 -26.56 -15.75
CA ALA A 378 -2.07 -27.73 -14.98
C ALA A 378 -1.80 -27.43 -13.50
N LEU A 379 -1.33 -26.20 -13.19
CA LEU A 379 -1.12 -25.75 -11.82
C LEU A 379 -2.44 -25.46 -11.09
N GLN A 380 -3.43 -24.92 -11.81
CA GLN A 380 -4.76 -24.65 -11.25
C GLN A 380 -5.55 -25.93 -10.98
N ASP A 381 -5.44 -26.94 -11.86
CA ASP A 381 -6.07 -28.26 -11.67
C ASP A 381 -5.45 -29.01 -10.49
N LEU A 382 -4.14 -28.86 -10.27
CA LEU A 382 -3.43 -29.44 -9.12
C LEU A 382 -3.88 -28.82 -7.79
N LEU A 383 -4.05 -27.49 -7.76
CA LEU A 383 -4.52 -26.75 -6.60
C LEU A 383 -6.00 -27.03 -6.27
N HIS A 384 -6.84 -27.30 -7.28
CA HIS A 384 -8.23 -27.72 -7.08
C HIS A 384 -8.34 -29.17 -6.56
N GLY A 385 -7.42 -30.06 -6.97
CA GLY A 385 -7.32 -31.44 -6.47
C GLY A 385 -6.94 -31.50 -4.99
N ILE A 386 -6.08 -30.59 -4.53
CA ILE A 386 -5.63 -30.51 -3.14
C ILE A 386 -6.75 -29.99 -2.22
N LYS A 387 -7.54 -28.99 -2.64
CA LYS A 387 -8.68 -28.46 -1.85
C LYS A 387 -9.81 -29.47 -1.62
N LYS A 388 -9.92 -30.51 -2.43
CA LYS A 388 -10.95 -31.56 -2.28
C LYS A 388 -10.54 -32.71 -1.37
N LYS A 389 -9.26 -32.86 -1.00
CA LYS A 389 -8.75 -33.97 -0.19
C LYS A 389 -8.42 -33.63 1.27
N THR A 390 -8.48 -32.35 1.68
CA THR A 390 -8.11 -31.94 3.04
C THR A 390 -9.32 -31.40 3.79
N ALA A 391 -10.17 -32.31 4.24
CA ALA A 391 -11.19 -32.03 5.25
C ALA A 391 -10.75 -32.35 6.68
N GLU A 392 -9.55 -32.95 6.89
CA GLU A 392 -8.97 -33.21 8.22
C GLU A 392 -7.48 -32.78 8.26
N PRO A 393 -6.97 -32.28 9.38
CA PRO A 393 -5.57 -31.92 9.52
C PRO A 393 -4.68 -33.17 9.52
N LEU A 394 -3.78 -33.27 8.55
CA LEU A 394 -2.81 -34.35 8.41
C LEU A 394 -1.82 -34.38 9.58
N ALA A 395 -1.49 -35.57 10.06
CA ALA A 395 -0.48 -35.78 11.09
C ALA A 395 0.92 -35.31 10.62
N PRO A 396 1.81 -34.89 11.54
CA PRO A 396 3.11 -34.30 11.19
C PRO A 396 3.98 -35.11 10.22
N ASN A 397 3.98 -36.43 10.32
CA ASN A 397 4.71 -37.37 9.45
C ASN A 397 4.17 -37.43 8.03
N GLN A 398 2.87 -37.23 7.84
CA GLN A 398 2.22 -37.21 6.53
C GLN A 398 2.47 -35.89 5.79
N GLN A 399 2.65 -34.81 6.52
CA GLN A 399 3.05 -33.50 5.94
C GLN A 399 4.49 -33.53 5.41
N GLU A 400 5.38 -34.27 6.10
CA GLU A 400 6.78 -34.38 5.70
C GLU A 400 6.95 -35.30 4.45
N GLU A 401 6.15 -36.35 4.35
CA GLU A 401 6.16 -37.26 3.19
C GLU A 401 5.57 -36.59 1.94
N LEU A 402 4.52 -35.79 2.12
CA LEU A 402 3.91 -34.99 1.04
C LEU A 402 4.89 -33.91 0.54
N ALA A 403 5.62 -33.26 1.45
CA ALA A 403 6.66 -32.27 1.11
C ALA A 403 7.84 -32.90 0.36
N LYS A 404 8.27 -34.12 0.73
CA LYS A 404 9.31 -34.87 0.03
C LYS A 404 8.89 -35.30 -1.37
N THR A 405 7.64 -35.70 -1.56
CA THR A 405 7.08 -36.06 -2.87
C THR A 405 7.01 -34.85 -3.79
N MET A 406 6.50 -33.71 -3.30
CA MET A 406 6.48 -32.44 -4.05
C MET A 406 7.87 -31.94 -4.43
N LEU A 407 8.88 -32.15 -3.57
CA LEU A 407 10.26 -31.75 -3.85
C LEU A 407 10.91 -32.61 -4.94
N ASN A 408 10.53 -33.87 -5.07
CA ASN A 408 11.00 -34.77 -6.12
C ASN A 408 10.43 -34.44 -7.49
N ASP A 409 9.18 -34.01 -7.54
CA ASP A 409 8.50 -33.61 -8.79
C ASP A 409 9.06 -32.27 -9.34
N LEU A 410 9.57 -31.39 -8.45
CA LEU A 410 10.18 -30.11 -8.81
C LEU A 410 11.67 -30.20 -9.19
N LYS A 411 12.33 -31.34 -9.01
CA LYS A 411 13.76 -31.53 -9.32
C LYS A 411 14.13 -31.49 -10.81
N GLY A 412 13.16 -31.30 -11.68
CA GLY A 412 13.38 -31.28 -13.14
C GLY A 412 13.88 -29.95 -13.72
N GLU A 413 13.70 -28.80 -13.10
CA GLU A 413 13.83 -27.54 -13.85
C GLU A 413 14.55 -26.34 -13.21
N THR A 414 14.95 -26.31 -11.92
CA THR A 414 15.68 -25.14 -11.39
C THR A 414 16.74 -25.49 -10.34
N GLY A 415 17.98 -25.36 -10.74
CA GLY A 415 19.14 -25.70 -9.92
C GLY A 415 19.44 -24.71 -8.77
N ASN A 416 20.12 -25.26 -7.77
CA ASN A 416 20.93 -24.66 -6.69
C ASN A 416 20.39 -23.56 -5.78
N SER A 417 19.67 -22.54 -6.25
CA SER A 417 19.24 -21.43 -5.38
C SER A 417 18.14 -21.81 -4.39
N PHE A 418 17.29 -22.77 -4.73
CA PHE A 418 16.19 -23.23 -3.86
C PHE A 418 16.66 -24.18 -2.74
N LYS A 419 17.72 -24.96 -3.01
CA LYS A 419 18.32 -25.84 -2.00
C LYS A 419 18.93 -25.06 -0.83
N ASP A 420 19.58 -23.93 -1.12
CA ASP A 420 20.22 -23.09 -0.10
C ASP A 420 19.20 -22.38 0.77
N ALA A 421 18.10 -21.87 0.18
CA ALA A 421 17.00 -21.25 0.92
C ALA A 421 16.26 -22.26 1.81
N PHE A 422 16.02 -23.47 1.32
CA PHE A 422 15.33 -24.52 2.07
C PHE A 422 16.19 -25.07 3.21
N SER A 423 17.50 -25.22 3.00
CA SER A 423 18.44 -25.65 4.05
C SER A 423 18.55 -24.63 5.18
N LYS A 424 18.51 -23.33 4.84
CA LYS A 424 18.51 -22.23 5.81
C LYS A 424 17.23 -22.21 6.65
N ALA A 425 16.08 -22.36 6.01
CA ALA A 425 14.79 -22.42 6.70
C ALA A 425 14.65 -23.65 7.62
N GLN A 426 15.23 -24.80 7.26
CA GLN A 426 15.27 -25.97 8.13
C GLN A 426 16.21 -25.80 9.33
N ALA A 427 17.33 -25.11 9.16
CA ALA A 427 18.26 -24.80 10.25
C ALA A 427 17.62 -23.85 11.27
N GLU A 428 16.92 -22.82 10.81
CA GLU A 428 16.18 -21.87 11.67
C GLU A 428 15.06 -22.57 12.44
N LYS A 429 14.32 -23.48 11.80
CA LYS A 429 13.24 -24.24 12.45
C LYS A 429 13.77 -25.20 13.52
N LYS A 430 14.94 -25.81 13.32
CA LYS A 430 15.61 -26.62 14.35
C LYS A 430 16.07 -25.81 15.54
N GLN A 431 16.59 -24.59 15.32
CA GLN A 431 16.99 -23.70 16.41
C GLN A 431 15.79 -23.25 17.26
N VAL A 432 14.67 -22.94 16.63
CA VAL A 432 13.43 -22.58 17.33
C VAL A 432 12.90 -23.76 18.15
N GLN A 433 12.87 -24.97 17.60
CA GLN A 433 12.46 -26.18 18.33
C GLN A 433 13.39 -26.53 19.51
N GLN A 434 14.69 -26.35 19.37
CA GLN A 434 15.64 -26.54 20.47
C GLN A 434 15.45 -25.49 21.58
N SER A 435 15.19 -24.24 21.21
CA SER A 435 14.90 -23.18 22.20
C SER A 435 13.58 -23.41 22.93
N GLU A 436 12.55 -23.94 22.26
CA GLU A 436 11.28 -24.31 22.89
C GLU A 436 11.41 -25.55 23.80
N GLN A 437 12.23 -26.54 23.44
CA GLN A 437 12.53 -27.69 24.30
C GLN A 437 13.32 -27.28 25.54
N LEU A 438 14.31 -26.39 25.41
CA LEU A 438 15.03 -25.81 26.54
C LEU A 438 14.10 -25.01 27.48
N LYS A 439 13.17 -24.23 26.95
CA LYS A 439 12.18 -23.51 27.76
C LYS A 439 11.20 -24.47 28.47
N LYS A 440 10.85 -25.60 27.87
CA LYS A 440 10.02 -26.62 28.52
C LYS A 440 10.77 -27.38 29.62
N SER A 441 12.05 -27.69 29.41
CA SER A 441 12.86 -28.37 30.45
C SER A 441 13.17 -27.47 31.64
N VAL A 442 13.17 -26.16 31.49
CA VAL A 442 13.33 -25.19 32.58
C VAL A 442 12.04 -25.01 33.38
N ASN A 443 10.85 -25.18 32.76
CA ASN A 443 9.57 -25.10 33.45
C ASN A 443 9.14 -26.39 34.16
N ASP A 444 9.73 -27.54 33.85
CA ASP A 444 9.41 -28.84 34.51
C ASP A 444 10.30 -29.18 35.73
N SER A 445 11.23 -28.29 36.09
CA SER A 445 12.05 -28.46 37.30
C SER A 445 11.53 -27.57 38.43
N ASP A 446 10.55 -28.10 39.19
CA ASP A 446 10.21 -27.66 40.54
C ASP A 446 11.40 -27.92 41.50
N ASN A 447 12.43 -27.08 41.45
CA ASN A 447 13.43 -26.94 42.50
C ASN A 447 14.10 -25.56 42.45
N MET A 448 13.41 -24.58 42.98
CA MET A 448 13.80 -23.17 43.01
C MET A 448 14.70 -22.84 44.21
N LYS A 449 15.60 -23.74 44.65
CA LYS A 449 16.53 -23.46 45.72
C LYS A 449 18.03 -23.57 45.39
N ASP A 450 18.40 -24.15 44.26
CA ASP A 450 19.81 -24.30 43.90
C ASP A 450 20.33 -23.30 42.85
N VAL A 451 19.42 -22.57 42.16
CA VAL A 451 19.80 -21.64 41.10
C VAL A 451 20.35 -20.30 41.61
N ASP A 452 19.93 -19.88 42.80
CA ASP A 452 20.43 -18.63 43.45
C ASP A 452 21.88 -18.73 43.97
N GLN A 453 22.37 -19.93 44.20
CA GLN A 453 23.76 -20.15 44.67
C GLN A 453 24.73 -20.16 43.48
N ASP A 454 24.35 -20.78 42.36
CA ASP A 454 25.18 -20.82 41.14
C ASP A 454 25.33 -19.45 40.45
N ILE A 455 24.30 -18.57 40.55
CA ILE A 455 24.38 -17.18 40.07
C ILE A 455 25.30 -16.31 40.96
N LYS A 456 25.35 -16.55 42.23
CA LYS A 456 26.26 -15.86 43.15
C LYS A 456 27.69 -16.24 42.91
N ASP A 457 28.00 -17.52 42.75
CA ASP A 457 29.35 -18.03 42.47
C ASP A 457 29.89 -17.58 41.13
N PHE A 458 29.02 -17.40 40.13
CA PHE A 458 29.40 -16.84 38.81
C PHE A 458 29.68 -15.32 38.85
N MET A 459 28.98 -14.58 39.72
CA MET A 459 29.20 -13.13 39.86
C MET A 459 30.48 -12.80 40.66
N ASP A 460 30.89 -13.65 41.61
CA ASP A 460 32.10 -13.46 42.41
C ASP A 460 33.38 -13.79 41.62
N ASP A 461 33.31 -14.66 40.61
CA ASP A 461 34.48 -15.01 39.76
C ASP A 461 34.82 -13.92 38.68
N GLN A 462 33.88 -12.98 38.41
CA GLN A 462 34.12 -11.87 37.46
C GLN A 462 34.70 -10.58 38.10
N THR A 463 34.75 -10.53 39.46
CA THR A 463 35.24 -9.32 40.19
C THR A 463 36.63 -9.46 40.81
N GLY A 464 37.29 -10.62 40.62
CA GLY A 464 38.62 -10.93 41.14
C GLY A 464 39.72 -10.92 40.11
N GLY A 465 40.02 -9.76 39.50
CA GLY A 465 41.20 -9.63 38.61
C GLY A 465 41.54 -8.19 38.30
N LYS A 466 42.61 -7.74 38.97
CA LYS A 466 43.24 -6.40 38.95
C LYS A 466 43.24 -5.68 37.62
#